data_e01a19b1e75c248a28b1b73be4304557
#
_entry.id   e01a19b1e75c248a28b1b73be4304557
#
_cell.length_a   1.000
_cell.length_b   1.000
_cell.length_c   1.000
_cell.angle_alpha   90.00
_cell.angle_beta   90.00
_cell.angle_gamma   90.00
#
_symmetry.space_group_name_H-M   'P 1'
#
loop_
_entity.id
_entity.type
_entity.pdbx_description
1 polymer ?
#
loop_
_entity_poly.entity_id
_entity_poly.type
_entity_poly.pdbx_seq_one_letter_code
_entity_poly.pdbx_strand_id
1 'polypeptide(L)'
;DDKIISNIGTGLESQRKEHPDWIDVHRLRYWKSGDKYMVDFHLIVPYYKSVSEAHETVDRLEHRIIDSLGTKQVESLIHLDPCNPRCCYICTMPECGVRKEPNSKYITWDSKKIISLPTYDIDDVSG
;
A
#
# COMPACT_ATOMS: atom_id res chain seq x y z
N ASP A 1 -11.99 -9.77 9.84
CA ASP A 1 -13.34 -9.32 9.59
C ASP A 1 -13.36 -8.44 8.33
N ASP A 2 -14.24 -8.79 7.41
CA ASP A 2 -14.34 -8.13 6.10
C ASP A 2 -14.62 -6.64 6.21
N LYS A 3 -15.39 -6.24 7.23
CA LYS A 3 -15.74 -4.84 7.43
C LYS A 3 -14.51 -3.99 7.79
N ILE A 4 -13.64 -4.51 8.64
CA ILE A 4 -12.41 -3.80 9.02
C ILE A 4 -11.51 -3.65 7.81
N ILE A 5 -11.31 -4.71 7.06
CA ILE A 5 -10.48 -4.70 5.85
C ILE A 5 -11.07 -3.72 4.82
N SER A 6 -12.39 -3.76 4.64
CA SER A 6 -13.09 -2.85 3.73
C SER A 6 -12.91 -1.39 4.15
N ASN A 7 -12.99 -1.08 5.44
CA ASN A 7 -12.79 0.27 5.94
C ASN A 7 -11.36 0.76 5.68
N ILE A 8 -10.37 -0.09 5.88
CA ILE A 8 -8.98 0.24 5.59
C ILE A 8 -8.82 0.52 4.09
N GLY A 9 -9.35 -0.36 3.25
CA GLY A 9 -9.27 -0.19 1.80
C GLY A 9 -9.89 1.11 1.33
N THR A 10 -11.10 1.40 1.79
CA THR A 10 -11.80 2.64 1.46
C THR A 10 -11.01 3.87 1.89
N GLY A 11 -10.45 3.84 3.10
CA GLY A 11 -9.65 4.95 3.61
C GLY A 11 -8.40 5.21 2.79
N LEU A 12 -7.67 4.16 2.44
CA LEU A 12 -6.46 4.29 1.61
C LEU A 12 -6.82 4.72 0.18
N GLU A 13 -7.85 4.12 -0.40
CA GLU A 13 -8.28 4.45 -1.76
C GLU A 13 -8.66 5.92 -1.89
N SER A 14 -9.33 6.47 -0.89
CA SER A 14 -9.78 7.87 -0.92
C SER A 14 -8.61 8.86 -0.93
N GLN A 15 -7.43 8.44 -0.49
CA GLN A 15 -6.26 9.32 -0.33
C GLN A 15 -5.19 9.10 -1.39
N ARG A 16 -5.24 8.02 -2.15
CA ARG A 16 -4.11 7.65 -3.02
C ARG A 16 -3.86 8.63 -4.16
N LYS A 17 -4.84 9.42 -4.57
CA LYS A 17 -4.62 10.46 -5.60
C LYS A 17 -3.65 11.53 -5.11
N GLU A 18 -3.65 11.82 -3.82
CA GLU A 18 -2.76 12.79 -3.21
C GLU A 18 -1.39 12.19 -2.87
N HIS A 19 -1.27 10.86 -2.98
CA HIS A 19 -0.06 10.13 -2.65
C HIS A 19 0.30 9.15 -3.76
N PRO A 20 0.74 9.66 -4.93
CA PRO A 20 1.04 8.79 -6.06
C PRO A 20 2.22 7.84 -5.82
N ASP A 21 3.00 8.10 -4.77
CA ASP A 21 4.08 7.22 -4.33
C ASP A 21 3.59 5.95 -3.62
N TRP A 22 2.30 5.86 -3.34
CA TRP A 22 1.66 4.61 -2.90
C TRP A 22 1.31 3.81 -4.16
N ILE A 23 2.22 2.99 -4.61
CA ILE A 23 2.06 2.33 -5.91
C ILE A 23 1.11 1.15 -5.83
N ASP A 24 1.25 0.32 -4.80
CA ASP A 24 0.40 -0.86 -4.64
C ASP A 24 0.37 -1.31 -3.19
N VAL A 25 -0.80 -1.78 -2.75
CA VAL A 25 -1.00 -2.40 -1.43
C VAL A 25 -1.47 -3.83 -1.66
N HIS A 26 -0.82 -4.78 -1.03
CA HIS A 26 -1.17 -6.20 -1.15
C HIS A 26 -0.80 -6.97 0.12
N ARG A 27 -1.29 -8.21 0.22
CA ARG A 27 -1.05 -9.13 1.33
C ARG A 27 -1.45 -8.56 2.68
N LEU A 28 -2.52 -7.76 2.74
CA LEU A 28 -2.98 -7.21 4.01
C LEU A 28 -3.55 -8.31 4.87
N ARG A 29 -3.13 -8.32 6.13
CA ARG A 29 -3.65 -9.20 7.17
C ARG A 29 -4.09 -8.34 8.35
N TYR A 30 -5.13 -8.79 9.00
CA TYR A 30 -5.69 -8.11 10.15
C TYR A 30 -6.06 -9.14 11.21
N TRP A 31 -5.77 -8.82 12.46
CA TRP A 31 -6.26 -9.62 13.60
C TRP A 31 -6.33 -8.73 14.83
N LYS A 32 -7.09 -9.18 15.84
CA LYS A 32 -7.14 -8.50 17.12
C LYS A 32 -6.26 -9.21 18.13
N SER A 33 -5.57 -8.40 18.93
CA SER A 33 -4.78 -8.88 20.06
C SER A 33 -5.17 -8.04 21.28
N GLY A 34 -6.03 -8.60 22.14
CA GLY A 34 -6.64 -7.84 23.22
C GLY A 34 -7.46 -6.69 22.67
N ASP A 35 -7.16 -5.48 23.09
CA ASP A 35 -7.85 -4.27 22.65
C ASP A 35 -7.25 -3.67 21.37
N LYS A 36 -6.16 -4.25 20.88
CA LYS A 36 -5.44 -3.69 19.72
C LYS A 36 -5.83 -4.36 18.43
N TYR A 37 -5.97 -3.55 17.39
CA TYR A 37 -6.05 -4.01 16.01
C TYR A 37 -4.64 -4.15 15.47
N MET A 38 -4.30 -5.33 15.01
CA MET A 38 -3.00 -5.62 14.39
C MET A 38 -3.20 -5.65 12.89
N VAL A 39 -2.46 -4.83 12.16
CA VAL A 39 -2.57 -4.74 10.70
C VAL A 39 -1.17 -4.86 10.11
N ASP A 40 -1.04 -5.71 9.12
CA ASP A 40 0.25 -5.88 8.44
C ASP A 40 -0.01 -6.01 6.94
N PHE A 41 0.82 -5.34 6.13
CA PHE A 41 0.67 -5.40 4.69
C PHE A 41 1.95 -4.95 3.99
N HIS A 42 1.98 -5.14 2.68
CA HIS A 42 3.09 -4.71 1.82
C HIS A 42 2.67 -3.48 1.03
N LEU A 43 3.55 -2.51 0.96
CA LEU A 43 3.38 -1.30 0.17
C LEU A 43 4.54 -1.17 -0.81
N ILE A 44 4.23 -1.02 -2.09
CA ILE A 44 5.25 -0.73 -3.09
C ILE A 44 5.41 0.78 -3.19
N VAL A 45 6.64 1.24 -3.09
CA VAL A 45 7.01 2.66 -3.24
C VAL A 45 8.08 2.78 -4.32
N PRO A 46 8.31 3.99 -4.88
CA PRO A 46 9.41 4.18 -5.82
C PRO A 46 10.74 3.74 -5.20
N TYR A 47 11.51 2.94 -5.94
CA TYR A 47 12.74 2.37 -5.42
C TYR A 47 13.82 3.44 -5.12
N TYR A 48 13.69 4.62 -5.72
CA TYR A 48 14.65 5.71 -5.54
C TYR A 48 14.34 6.59 -4.32
N LYS A 49 13.32 6.28 -3.54
CA LYS A 49 13.06 7.01 -2.30
C LYS A 49 14.15 6.74 -1.28
N SER A 50 14.56 7.79 -0.56
CA SER A 50 15.46 7.61 0.58
C SER A 50 14.71 6.90 1.72
N VAL A 51 15.46 6.35 2.66
CA VAL A 51 14.87 5.73 3.86
C VAL A 51 14.03 6.76 4.61
N SER A 52 14.50 8.00 4.68
CA SER A 52 13.78 9.08 5.37
C SER A 52 12.44 9.37 4.70
N GLU A 53 12.42 9.46 3.37
CA GLU A 53 11.19 9.69 2.61
C GLU A 53 10.22 8.52 2.74
N ALA A 54 10.73 7.30 2.69
CA ALA A 54 9.91 6.10 2.83
C ALA A 54 9.30 6.02 4.24
N HIS A 55 10.03 6.41 5.26
CA HIS A 55 9.54 6.46 6.63
C HIS A 55 8.37 7.45 6.78
N GLU A 56 8.48 8.62 6.15
CA GLU A 56 7.38 9.59 6.14
C GLU A 56 6.14 9.02 5.45
N THR A 57 6.33 8.26 4.38
CA THR A 57 5.23 7.59 3.68
C THR A 57 4.52 6.62 4.60
N VAL A 58 5.26 5.83 5.36
CA VAL A 58 4.70 4.89 6.34
C VAL A 58 3.89 5.64 7.40
N ASP A 59 4.42 6.73 7.93
CA ASP A 59 3.72 7.53 8.93
C ASP A 59 2.37 8.02 8.43
N ARG A 60 2.30 8.51 7.21
CA ARG A 60 1.05 8.97 6.61
C ARG A 60 0.04 7.84 6.44
N LEU A 61 0.51 6.68 6.01
CA LEU A 61 -0.34 5.50 5.88
C LEU A 61 -0.90 5.06 7.23
N GLU A 62 -0.07 5.03 8.25
CA GLU A 62 -0.51 4.66 9.59
C GLU A 62 -1.59 5.59 10.10
N HIS A 63 -1.46 6.89 9.87
CA HIS A 63 -2.48 7.85 10.24
C HIS A 63 -3.80 7.57 9.51
N ARG A 64 -3.76 7.20 8.24
CA ARG A 64 -4.98 6.88 7.48
C ARG A 64 -5.65 5.62 8.00
N ILE A 65 -4.88 4.63 8.43
CA ILE A 65 -5.43 3.41 9.01
C ILE A 65 -6.12 3.73 10.34
N ILE A 66 -5.48 4.53 11.19
CA ILE A 66 -6.05 4.96 12.46
C ILE A 66 -7.38 5.70 12.21
N ASP A 67 -7.40 6.64 11.26
CA ASP A 67 -8.61 7.37 10.91
C ASP A 67 -9.70 6.43 10.39
N SER A 68 -9.33 5.47 9.57
CA SER A 68 -10.28 4.51 8.98
C SER A 68 -10.93 3.61 10.03
N LEU A 69 -10.19 3.25 11.06
CA LEU A 69 -10.69 2.38 12.13
C LEU A 69 -11.31 3.14 13.29
N GLY A 70 -11.11 4.46 13.34
CA GLY A 70 -11.68 5.31 14.38
C GLY A 70 -11.11 5.06 15.76
N THR A 71 -9.91 4.51 15.86
CA THR A 71 -9.25 4.23 17.12
C THR A 71 -7.74 4.32 16.98
N LYS A 72 -7.07 4.73 18.05
CA LYS A 72 -5.61 4.73 18.12
C LYS A 72 -5.04 3.39 18.58
N GLN A 73 -5.91 2.44 18.93
CA GLN A 73 -5.49 1.10 19.36
C GLN A 73 -5.17 0.24 18.13
N VAL A 74 -4.24 0.72 17.33
CA VAL A 74 -3.81 0.06 16.10
C VAL A 74 -2.29 -0.06 16.13
N GLU A 75 -1.82 -1.26 15.84
CA GLU A 75 -0.40 -1.50 15.65
C GLU A 75 -0.24 -2.01 14.22
N SER A 76 0.52 -1.27 13.41
CA SER A 76 0.70 -1.62 12.00
C SER A 76 2.15 -1.97 11.72
N LEU A 77 2.34 -2.98 10.87
CA LEU A 77 3.64 -3.33 10.34
C LEU A 77 3.53 -3.26 8.82
N ILE A 78 4.19 -2.28 8.24
CA ILE A 78 4.15 -2.04 6.81
C ILE A 78 5.48 -2.43 6.20
N HIS A 79 5.46 -3.45 5.34
CA HIS A 79 6.63 -3.90 4.61
C HIS A 79 6.77 -3.04 3.35
N LEU A 80 7.85 -2.29 3.27
CA LEU A 80 8.11 -1.46 2.09
C LEU A 80 8.85 -2.28 1.05
N ASP A 81 8.29 -2.34 -0.15
CA ASP A 81 8.91 -3.02 -1.27
C ASP A 81 9.25 -1.99 -2.34
N PRO A 82 10.43 -2.08 -2.96
CA PRO A 82 10.77 -1.17 -4.05
C PRO A 82 9.99 -1.53 -5.30
N CYS A 83 9.63 -0.52 -6.10
CA CYS A 83 9.05 -0.77 -7.41
C CYS A 83 10.12 -1.32 -8.37
N ASN A 84 9.65 -1.90 -9.46
CA ASN A 84 10.48 -2.39 -10.56
C ASN A 84 9.70 -2.19 -11.86
N PRO A 85 10.28 -2.48 -13.03
CA PRO A 85 9.57 -2.25 -14.30
C PRO A 85 8.20 -2.91 -14.42
N ARG A 86 7.97 -4.00 -13.71
CA ARG A 86 6.68 -4.71 -13.74
C ARG A 86 5.58 -3.96 -13.02
N CYS A 87 5.91 -2.95 -12.21
CA CYS A 87 4.94 -2.12 -11.49
C CYS A 87 4.50 -0.89 -12.30
N CYS A 88 5.20 -0.55 -13.36
CA CYS A 88 4.96 0.70 -14.07
C CYS A 88 3.53 0.83 -14.59
N TYR A 89 2.93 -0.28 -15.03
CA TYR A 89 1.60 -0.22 -15.63
C TYR A 89 0.50 0.20 -14.65
N ILE A 90 0.70 -0.01 -13.34
CA ILE A 90 -0.25 0.39 -12.31
C ILE A 90 0.24 1.62 -11.51
N CYS A 91 1.42 2.13 -11.82
CA CYS A 91 2.04 3.22 -11.08
C CYS A 91 1.53 4.57 -11.56
N THR A 92 1.01 5.38 -10.63
CA THR A 92 0.44 6.70 -10.93
C THR A 92 1.40 7.85 -10.69
N MET A 93 2.70 7.58 -10.45
CA MET A 93 3.70 8.64 -10.31
C MET A 93 3.71 9.52 -11.55
N PRO A 94 3.42 10.83 -11.40
CA PRO A 94 3.27 11.70 -12.57
C PRO A 94 4.58 11.97 -13.29
N GLU A 95 5.68 12.02 -12.53
CA GLU A 95 7.01 12.25 -13.10
C GLU A 95 7.97 11.22 -12.56
N CYS A 96 8.42 10.33 -13.43
CA CYS A 96 9.35 9.29 -13.03
C CYS A 96 10.41 9.16 -14.14
N GLY A 97 11.64 9.55 -13.83
CA GLY A 97 12.74 9.52 -14.80
C GLY A 97 13.21 8.13 -15.18
N VAL A 98 12.74 7.12 -14.46
CA VAL A 98 13.15 5.71 -14.71
C VAL A 98 11.99 4.84 -15.18
N ARG A 99 10.85 5.43 -15.50
CA ARG A 99 9.67 4.72 -15.96
C ARG A 99 9.97 3.94 -17.25
N LYS A 100 9.52 2.68 -17.28
CA LYS A 100 9.72 1.80 -18.45
C LYS A 100 8.46 1.61 -19.28
N GLU A 101 7.28 1.77 -18.67
CA GLU A 101 6.00 1.60 -19.34
C GLU A 101 5.02 2.64 -18.82
N PRO A 102 4.06 3.07 -19.65
CA PRO A 102 3.06 4.04 -19.20
C PRO A 102 2.09 3.39 -18.20
N ASN A 103 1.49 4.23 -17.36
CA ASN A 103 0.37 3.80 -16.53
C ASN A 103 -0.79 3.44 -17.47
N SER A 104 -1.23 2.20 -17.43
CA SER A 104 -2.28 1.71 -18.32
C SER A 104 -3.43 1.04 -17.60
N LYS A 105 -3.35 0.85 -16.29
CA LYS A 105 -4.38 0.18 -15.52
C LYS A 105 -4.53 0.81 -14.16
N TYR A 106 -5.78 1.05 -13.76
CA TYR A 106 -6.11 1.48 -12.41
C TYR A 106 -6.75 0.30 -11.67
N ILE A 107 -6.18 -0.04 -10.51
CA ILE A 107 -6.71 -1.11 -9.67
C ILE A 107 -7.23 -0.48 -8.38
N THR A 108 -8.54 -0.57 -8.16
CA THR A 108 -9.16 -0.05 -6.94
C THR A 108 -8.74 -0.91 -5.75
N TRP A 109 -8.39 -0.25 -4.66
CA TRP A 109 -7.99 -0.93 -3.42
C TRP A 109 -9.21 -1.25 -2.56
N ASP A 110 -9.99 -2.22 -2.99
CA ASP A 110 -11.10 -2.73 -2.20
C ASP A 110 -10.61 -3.87 -1.29
N SER A 111 -11.50 -4.41 -0.47
CA SER A 111 -11.15 -5.45 0.50
C SER A 111 -10.53 -6.68 -0.16
N LYS A 112 -11.01 -7.04 -1.33
CA LYS A 112 -10.54 -8.21 -2.06
C LYS A 112 -9.13 -7.99 -2.61
N LYS A 113 -8.88 -6.77 -3.13
CA LYS A 113 -7.58 -6.44 -3.73
C LYS A 113 -6.48 -6.38 -2.69
N ILE A 114 -6.71 -5.68 -1.57
CA ILE A 114 -5.63 -5.42 -0.62
C ILE A 114 -5.15 -6.66 0.14
N ILE A 115 -5.98 -7.70 0.24
CA ILE A 115 -5.57 -8.97 0.85
C ILE A 115 -4.91 -9.93 -0.14
N SER A 116 -4.99 -9.63 -1.43
CA SER A 116 -4.47 -10.51 -2.48
C SER A 116 -2.95 -10.45 -2.58
N LEU A 117 -2.40 -11.36 -3.37
CA LEU A 117 -1.01 -11.32 -3.78
C LEU A 117 -0.79 -10.18 -4.77
N PRO A 118 0.46 -9.79 -5.02
CA PRO A 118 0.74 -8.79 -6.06
C PRO A 118 0.15 -9.18 -7.41
N THR A 119 -0.23 -8.18 -8.19
CA THR A 119 -0.82 -8.41 -9.51
C THR A 119 0.20 -8.77 -10.58
N TYR A 120 1.49 -8.72 -10.25
CA TYR A 120 2.60 -9.13 -11.10
C TYR A 120 3.30 -10.31 -10.44
N ASP A 121 4.12 -11.04 -11.21
CA ASP A 121 4.82 -12.20 -10.70
C ASP A 121 5.95 -11.78 -9.75
N ILE A 122 5.81 -12.13 -8.49
CA ILE A 122 6.75 -11.74 -7.46
C ILE A 122 8.10 -12.47 -7.62
N ASP A 123 8.10 -13.67 -8.18
CA ASP A 123 9.33 -14.42 -8.41
C ASP A 123 10.20 -13.73 -9.45
N ASP A 124 9.59 -13.10 -10.44
CA ASP A 124 10.30 -12.31 -11.42
C ASP A 124 10.88 -11.03 -10.81
N VAL A 125 10.25 -10.53 -9.76
CA VAL A 125 10.68 -9.33 -9.06
C VAL A 125 11.91 -9.60 -8.21
N SER A 126 11.96 -10.76 -7.58
CA SER A 126 13.04 -11.14 -6.67
C SER A 126 14.30 -11.62 -7.38
N GLY A 127 14.19 -11.83 -8.67
CA GLY A 127 15.31 -12.31 -9.49
C GLY A 127 16.35 -11.26 -9.83
#